data_5bdbbd17a1f92359b8b29421f25a1eb3
#
_entry.id   5bdbbd17a1f92359b8b29421f25a1eb3
#
_cell.length_a   1.000
_cell.length_b   1.000
_cell.length_c   1.000
_cell.angle_alpha   90.00
_cell.angle_beta   90.00
_cell.angle_gamma   90.00
#
_symmetry.space_group_name_H-M   'P 1'
#
loop_
_entity.id
_entity.type
_entity.pdbx_description
1 polymer ?
#
loop_
_entity_poly.entity_id
_entity_poly.type
_entity_poly.pdbx_seq_one_letter_code
_entity_poly.pdbx_strand_id
1 'polypeptide(L)'
;MHSTARLDPSALDAWRSLPIKQQPEWPDYAEVERVSAELAQQPPLVFAGEVDSLKDRLAQAASGRAFLLQGGDCAETFAGATADKIRNRVKTLLQMAVVLTYGASMPVIKMGRMAGQFAKPRSSDMETRGDVTLPAYRGDIANGYDFTAVSRTPDPQRLLKAYHTSASTLNLIRAFTQGGFADLREVHSWNKGFAENPANQRYERLAAEIDRAIKFMEAAGADFDELKRVEFYTGHEGLLMDYERPLTRIDSRTGTPYNTSAHFVWIGERTRDLDGAHVDYFSRIRNPIGVKLGPTTSPDTALALIDKLDPEREPGRLTFITRMGAGKIRDALPPLLEAVKDSGAKPLWVTDPMHGNGITTPTGYKTRRFDDVIDEVRGFFEAHRAVGTFPGGIHVELTGDDVTECLGGSEQIDEATLATRYESLCDPRLNHMQSLELAFLVAEELEKR
;
A
#
# COMPACT_ATOMS: atom_id res chain seq x y z
N MET A 1 -10.58 -22.53 -23.50
CA MET A 1 -9.39 -23.37 -23.26
C MET A 1 -8.19 -22.48 -23.47
N HIS A 2 -7.64 -21.90 -22.39
CA HIS A 2 -6.44 -21.07 -22.48
C HIS A 2 -5.22 -21.99 -22.62
N SER A 3 -4.43 -21.76 -23.65
CA SER A 3 -3.15 -22.42 -23.84
C SER A 3 -2.22 -21.98 -22.71
N THR A 4 -2.14 -22.74 -21.64
CA THR A 4 -1.13 -22.58 -20.59
C THR A 4 0.20 -23.14 -21.11
N ALA A 5 0.85 -22.41 -22.02
CA ALA A 5 2.25 -22.65 -22.27
C ALA A 5 2.96 -22.39 -20.92
N ARG A 6 3.55 -23.45 -20.34
CA ARG A 6 4.38 -23.31 -19.14
C ARG A 6 5.46 -22.29 -19.45
N LEU A 7 5.46 -21.19 -18.68
CA LEU A 7 6.52 -20.19 -18.82
C LEU A 7 7.86 -20.86 -18.51
N ASP A 8 8.85 -20.66 -19.36
CA ASP A 8 10.22 -21.08 -19.06
C ASP A 8 10.69 -20.31 -17.80
N PRO A 9 11.10 -20.97 -16.71
CA PRO A 9 11.57 -20.29 -15.50
C PRO A 9 12.70 -19.27 -15.77
N SER A 10 13.53 -19.49 -16.82
CA SER A 10 14.59 -18.55 -17.23
C SER A 10 14.02 -17.22 -17.75
N ALA A 11 12.80 -17.21 -18.28
CA ALA A 11 12.14 -15.97 -18.73
C ALA A 11 11.88 -14.99 -17.56
N LEU A 12 11.77 -15.47 -16.32
CA LEU A 12 11.64 -14.64 -15.12
C LEU A 12 12.91 -13.85 -14.78
N ASP A 13 14.04 -14.19 -15.41
CA ASP A 13 15.34 -13.54 -15.23
C ASP A 13 15.71 -12.58 -16.39
N ALA A 14 14.81 -12.42 -17.37
CA ALA A 14 15.04 -11.54 -18.53
C ALA A 14 15.27 -10.07 -18.13
N TRP A 15 14.68 -9.60 -17.02
CA TRP A 15 14.87 -8.28 -16.46
C TRP A 15 16.35 -7.93 -16.18
N ARG A 16 17.22 -8.95 -15.96
CA ARG A 16 18.65 -8.74 -15.66
C ARG A 16 19.42 -8.08 -16.81
N SER A 17 18.90 -8.18 -18.03
CA SER A 17 19.48 -7.56 -19.24
C SER A 17 18.92 -6.16 -19.51
N LEU A 18 17.95 -5.68 -18.74
CA LEU A 18 17.26 -4.43 -18.96
C LEU A 18 17.76 -3.33 -18.01
N PRO A 19 17.58 -2.06 -18.39
CA PRO A 19 17.88 -0.94 -17.50
C PRO A 19 17.10 -1.06 -16.19
N ILE A 20 17.81 -0.97 -15.06
CA ILE A 20 17.20 -1.02 -13.73
C ILE A 20 17.56 0.22 -12.93
N LYS A 21 16.59 0.79 -12.22
CA LYS A 21 16.74 1.96 -11.38
C LYS A 21 16.50 1.62 -9.90
N GLN A 22 16.98 2.48 -9.02
CA GLN A 22 16.69 2.44 -7.58
C GLN A 22 17.22 1.20 -6.86
N GLN A 23 18.20 0.49 -7.43
CA GLN A 23 18.86 -0.61 -6.73
C GLN A 23 20.03 -0.08 -5.87
N PRO A 24 20.34 -0.73 -4.75
CA PRO A 24 21.56 -0.45 -4.01
C PRO A 24 22.81 -0.93 -4.78
N GLU A 25 23.92 -0.24 -4.61
CA GLU A 25 25.22 -0.74 -5.05
C GLU A 25 25.76 -1.70 -3.98
N TRP A 26 25.56 -2.98 -4.22
CA TRP A 26 26.01 -4.01 -3.28
C TRP A 26 27.54 -4.11 -3.29
N PRO A 27 28.20 -4.12 -2.11
CA PRO A 27 29.66 -4.22 -2.05
C PRO A 27 30.20 -5.59 -2.46
N ASP A 28 29.37 -6.64 -2.38
CA ASP A 28 29.69 -8.01 -2.75
C ASP A 28 28.51 -8.70 -3.45
N TYR A 29 28.59 -8.83 -4.76
CA TYR A 29 27.54 -9.50 -5.56
C TYR A 29 27.54 -11.02 -5.38
N ALA A 30 28.66 -11.66 -5.00
CA ALA A 30 28.66 -13.08 -4.68
C ALA A 30 27.86 -13.38 -3.41
N GLU A 31 27.89 -12.45 -2.45
CA GLU A 31 27.04 -12.50 -1.25
C GLU A 31 25.56 -12.32 -1.61
N VAL A 32 25.23 -11.39 -2.53
CA VAL A 32 23.85 -11.22 -3.03
C VAL A 32 23.31 -12.52 -3.65
N GLU A 33 24.12 -13.18 -4.49
CA GLU A 33 23.71 -14.44 -5.11
C GLU A 33 23.49 -15.55 -4.06
N ARG A 34 24.35 -15.62 -3.06
CA ARG A 34 24.21 -16.58 -1.95
C ARG A 34 22.92 -16.33 -1.16
N VAL A 35 22.67 -15.07 -0.79
CA VAL A 35 21.45 -14.67 -0.08
C VAL A 35 20.19 -14.91 -0.93
N SER A 36 20.24 -14.60 -2.22
CA SER A 36 19.15 -14.87 -3.16
C SER A 36 18.84 -16.36 -3.26
N ALA A 37 19.87 -17.21 -3.31
CA ALA A 37 19.70 -18.67 -3.32
C ALA A 37 19.08 -19.18 -2.00
N GLU A 38 19.43 -18.59 -0.87
CA GLU A 38 18.83 -18.89 0.44
C GLU A 38 17.36 -18.44 0.51
N LEU A 39 17.04 -17.23 0.05
CA LEU A 39 15.65 -16.73 -0.07
C LEU A 39 14.80 -17.65 -0.95
N ALA A 40 15.37 -18.19 -2.03
CA ALA A 40 14.68 -19.10 -2.92
C ALA A 40 14.29 -20.43 -2.24
N GLN A 41 14.93 -20.82 -1.15
CA GLN A 41 14.60 -21.99 -0.35
C GLN A 41 13.61 -21.71 0.79
N GLN A 42 13.37 -20.43 1.10
CA GLN A 42 12.42 -20.09 2.17
C GLN A 42 10.97 -20.41 1.79
N PRO A 43 10.09 -20.73 2.76
CA PRO A 43 8.66 -20.88 2.50
C PRO A 43 8.05 -19.62 1.87
N PRO A 44 7.01 -19.75 1.03
CA PRO A 44 6.30 -18.60 0.50
C PRO A 44 5.61 -17.83 1.64
N LEU A 45 5.62 -16.50 1.59
CA LEU A 45 4.92 -15.64 2.57
C LEU A 45 3.41 -15.65 2.34
N VAL A 46 3.00 -15.74 1.08
CA VAL A 46 1.60 -15.85 0.66
C VAL A 46 1.44 -16.95 -0.39
N PHE A 47 0.23 -17.47 -0.55
CA PHE A 47 -0.07 -18.52 -1.52
C PHE A 47 -0.81 -17.98 -2.75
N ALA A 48 -0.66 -18.66 -3.88
CA ALA A 48 -1.34 -18.34 -5.13
C ALA A 48 -2.87 -18.20 -4.95
N GLY A 49 -3.50 -19.06 -4.14
CA GLY A 49 -4.94 -18.97 -3.87
C GLY A 49 -5.36 -17.69 -3.12
N GLU A 50 -4.54 -17.19 -2.19
CA GLU A 50 -4.80 -15.89 -1.52
C GLU A 50 -4.65 -14.73 -2.51
N VAL A 51 -3.66 -14.81 -3.39
CA VAL A 51 -3.41 -13.82 -4.45
C VAL A 51 -4.56 -13.78 -5.46
N ASP A 52 -5.06 -14.94 -5.90
CA ASP A 52 -6.21 -15.04 -6.80
C ASP A 52 -7.48 -14.49 -6.13
N SER A 53 -7.71 -14.81 -4.85
CA SER A 53 -8.82 -14.25 -4.08
C SER A 53 -8.77 -12.72 -4.03
N LEU A 54 -7.59 -12.13 -3.79
CA LEU A 54 -7.44 -10.67 -3.84
C LEU A 54 -7.75 -10.13 -5.24
N LYS A 55 -7.28 -10.77 -6.30
CA LYS A 55 -7.55 -10.33 -7.67
C LYS A 55 -9.05 -10.27 -7.97
N ASP A 56 -9.81 -11.28 -7.53
CA ASP A 56 -11.27 -11.28 -7.67
C ASP A 56 -11.93 -10.14 -6.88
N ARG A 57 -11.44 -9.81 -5.68
CA ARG A 57 -11.91 -8.66 -4.92
C ARG A 57 -11.58 -7.33 -5.61
N LEU A 58 -10.37 -7.19 -6.16
CA LEU A 58 -9.99 -5.99 -6.91
C LEU A 58 -10.82 -5.82 -8.19
N ALA A 59 -11.22 -6.90 -8.85
CA ALA A 59 -12.16 -6.87 -9.97
C ALA A 59 -13.53 -6.31 -9.56
N GLN A 60 -14.01 -6.63 -8.36
CA GLN A 60 -15.22 -6.04 -7.80
C GLN A 60 -15.05 -4.54 -7.57
N ALA A 61 -13.90 -4.11 -7.01
CA ALA A 61 -13.61 -2.69 -6.81
C ALA A 61 -13.50 -1.93 -8.14
N ALA A 62 -12.84 -2.49 -9.16
CA ALA A 62 -12.76 -1.89 -10.49
C ALA A 62 -14.13 -1.70 -11.16
N SER A 63 -15.10 -2.53 -10.79
CA SER A 63 -16.51 -2.44 -11.28
C SER A 63 -17.45 -1.66 -10.35
N GLY A 64 -16.95 -1.00 -9.30
CA GLY A 64 -17.74 -0.20 -8.39
C GLY A 64 -18.55 -0.98 -7.36
N ARG A 65 -18.30 -2.27 -7.18
CA ARG A 65 -19.00 -3.14 -6.23
C ARG A 65 -18.27 -3.36 -4.91
N ALA A 66 -17.06 -2.84 -4.79
CA ALA A 66 -16.25 -2.81 -3.59
C ALA A 66 -15.35 -1.58 -3.60
N PHE A 67 -14.68 -1.29 -2.48
CA PHE A 67 -13.73 -0.20 -2.37
C PHE A 67 -12.42 -0.71 -1.76
N LEU A 68 -11.26 -0.31 -2.29
CA LEU A 68 -9.95 -0.68 -1.75
C LEU A 68 -9.49 0.36 -0.73
N LEU A 69 -9.26 -0.08 0.50
CA LEU A 69 -8.53 0.64 1.53
C LEU A 69 -7.13 0.02 1.65
N GLN A 70 -6.13 0.73 1.13
CA GLN A 70 -4.73 0.35 1.29
C GLN A 70 -4.02 1.38 2.16
N GLY A 71 -3.44 0.94 3.29
CA GLY A 71 -2.76 1.85 4.21
C GLY A 71 -1.68 1.18 5.04
N GLY A 72 -0.78 1.99 5.60
CA GLY A 72 0.29 1.55 6.50
C GLY A 72 1.55 2.39 6.35
N ASP A 73 2.69 1.86 6.77
CA ASP A 73 3.93 2.62 6.88
C ASP A 73 4.43 3.17 5.53
N CYS A 74 5.12 4.30 5.61
CA CYS A 74 5.89 4.84 4.50
C CYS A 74 7.04 3.88 4.11
N ALA A 75 7.86 3.52 5.08
CA ALA A 75 8.82 2.43 5.03
C ALA A 75 8.88 1.78 6.40
N GLU A 76 8.64 0.49 6.45
CA GLU A 76 8.78 -0.28 7.69
C GLU A 76 10.25 -0.32 8.13
N THR A 77 10.46 -0.36 9.45
CA THR A 77 11.77 -0.61 10.04
C THR A 77 11.76 -1.95 10.77
N PHE A 78 12.90 -2.61 10.86
CA PHE A 78 13.01 -3.85 11.65
C PHE A 78 12.68 -3.61 13.12
N ALA A 79 13.10 -2.46 13.66
CA ALA A 79 12.77 -2.06 15.03
C ALA A 79 11.28 -1.75 15.24
N GLY A 80 10.59 -1.33 14.18
CA GLY A 80 9.15 -1.03 14.21
C GLY A 80 8.24 -2.26 14.07
N ALA A 81 8.79 -3.45 13.83
CA ALA A 81 8.02 -4.69 13.71
C ALA A 81 7.69 -5.30 15.08
N THR A 82 7.15 -4.50 16.00
CA THR A 82 6.71 -4.93 17.32
C THR A 82 5.24 -5.32 17.30
N ALA A 83 4.83 -6.22 18.22
CA ALA A 83 3.46 -6.67 18.33
C ALA A 83 2.46 -5.52 18.51
N ASP A 84 2.81 -4.52 19.32
CA ASP A 84 1.96 -3.35 19.58
C ASP A 84 1.80 -2.46 18.33
N LYS A 85 2.91 -2.15 17.64
CA LYS A 85 2.84 -1.33 16.42
C LYS A 85 2.08 -2.04 15.29
N ILE A 86 2.27 -3.35 15.12
CA ILE A 86 1.52 -4.15 14.14
C ILE A 86 0.03 -4.15 14.50
N ARG A 87 -0.31 -4.43 15.76
CA ARG A 87 -1.70 -4.42 16.26
C ARG A 87 -2.36 -3.06 16.03
N ASN A 88 -1.70 -1.96 16.39
CA ASN A 88 -2.24 -0.61 16.26
C ASN A 88 -2.52 -0.24 14.79
N ARG A 89 -1.64 -0.60 13.85
CA ARG A 89 -1.88 -0.40 12.41
C ARG A 89 -3.05 -1.23 11.89
N VAL A 90 -3.11 -2.52 12.24
CA VAL A 90 -4.24 -3.37 11.87
C VAL A 90 -5.54 -2.81 12.42
N LYS A 91 -5.57 -2.42 13.69
CA LYS A 91 -6.71 -1.79 14.36
C LYS A 91 -7.17 -0.54 13.62
N THR A 92 -6.27 0.39 13.28
CA THR A 92 -6.61 1.62 12.54
C THR A 92 -7.23 1.31 11.18
N LEU A 93 -6.65 0.38 10.43
CA LEU A 93 -7.21 -0.05 9.13
C LEU A 93 -8.59 -0.71 9.28
N LEU A 94 -8.80 -1.51 10.32
CA LEU A 94 -10.11 -2.11 10.60
C LEU A 94 -11.15 -1.05 10.95
N GLN A 95 -10.81 -0.06 11.77
CA GLN A 95 -11.70 1.05 12.11
C GLN A 95 -12.06 1.90 10.88
N MET A 96 -11.08 2.25 10.05
CA MET A 96 -11.32 2.93 8.77
C MET A 96 -12.24 2.10 7.86
N ALA A 97 -12.00 0.79 7.76
CA ALA A 97 -12.83 -0.11 6.95
C ALA A 97 -14.28 -0.17 7.44
N VAL A 98 -14.50 -0.16 8.76
CA VAL A 98 -15.85 -0.10 9.36
C VAL A 98 -16.56 1.20 8.96
N VAL A 99 -15.90 2.35 9.08
CA VAL A 99 -16.43 3.65 8.69
C VAL A 99 -16.82 3.65 7.21
N LEU A 100 -15.91 3.18 6.34
CA LEU A 100 -16.14 3.13 4.89
C LEU A 100 -17.25 2.16 4.51
N THR A 101 -17.29 0.96 5.13
CA THR A 101 -18.32 -0.04 4.84
C THR A 101 -19.71 0.47 5.21
N TYR A 102 -19.82 1.12 6.37
CA TYR A 102 -21.09 1.67 6.83
C TYR A 102 -21.56 2.83 5.95
N GLY A 103 -20.69 3.85 5.73
CA GLY A 103 -21.04 5.03 4.96
C GLY A 103 -21.32 4.72 3.49
N ALA A 104 -20.50 3.87 2.86
CA ALA A 104 -20.68 3.54 1.44
C ALA A 104 -21.69 2.40 1.18
N SER A 105 -22.13 1.69 2.22
CA SER A 105 -22.96 0.48 2.09
C SER A 105 -22.38 -0.54 1.10
N MET A 106 -21.06 -0.72 1.11
CA MET A 106 -20.36 -1.63 0.20
C MET A 106 -19.18 -2.34 0.88
N PRO A 107 -18.76 -3.51 0.37
CA PRO A 107 -17.58 -4.21 0.86
C PRO A 107 -16.30 -3.38 0.73
N VAL A 108 -15.47 -3.39 1.77
CA VAL A 108 -14.14 -2.76 1.78
C VAL A 108 -13.06 -3.83 1.81
N ILE A 109 -12.17 -3.78 0.81
CA ILE A 109 -10.98 -4.64 0.72
C ILE A 109 -9.89 -4.01 1.59
N LYS A 110 -9.44 -4.71 2.62
CA LYS A 110 -8.43 -4.23 3.56
C LYS A 110 -7.05 -4.72 3.15
N MET A 111 -6.15 -3.79 2.87
CA MET A 111 -4.78 -4.10 2.45
C MET A 111 -3.78 -3.26 3.27
N GLY A 112 -2.89 -3.95 3.98
CA GLY A 112 -1.81 -3.30 4.72
C GLY A 112 -0.58 -3.03 3.85
N ARG A 113 -0.06 -1.81 3.88
CA ARG A 113 1.33 -1.50 3.48
C ARG A 113 2.24 -1.94 4.61
N MET A 114 2.42 -3.25 4.75
CA MET A 114 3.15 -3.89 5.84
C MET A 114 3.56 -5.31 5.46
N ALA A 115 4.47 -5.88 6.24
CA ALA A 115 5.06 -7.19 6.00
C ALA A 115 5.82 -7.27 4.65
N GLY A 116 6.61 -6.22 4.35
CA GLY A 116 7.40 -6.15 3.11
C GLY A 116 7.79 -4.74 2.68
N GLN A 117 7.16 -3.69 3.20
CA GLN A 117 7.46 -2.30 2.81
C GLN A 117 8.75 -1.78 3.48
N PHE A 118 9.85 -2.51 3.35
CA PHE A 118 11.16 -2.14 3.93
C PHE A 118 12.05 -1.38 2.96
N ALA A 119 11.70 -1.30 1.67
CA ALA A 119 12.45 -0.56 0.67
C ALA A 119 11.89 0.85 0.47
N LYS A 120 12.78 1.81 0.17
CA LYS A 120 12.40 3.19 -0.12
C LYS A 120 13.14 3.72 -1.35
N PRO A 121 12.42 4.12 -2.41
CA PRO A 121 13.04 4.81 -3.54
C PRO A 121 13.52 6.20 -3.12
N ARG A 122 14.65 6.63 -3.66
CA ARG A 122 15.27 7.92 -3.33
C ARG A 122 15.41 8.81 -4.56
N SER A 123 15.30 10.12 -4.37
CA SER A 123 15.53 11.10 -5.43
C SER A 123 17.03 11.31 -5.72
N SER A 124 17.90 10.95 -4.77
CA SER A 124 19.36 10.97 -4.93
C SER A 124 19.94 9.68 -4.35
N ASP A 125 20.98 9.15 -4.98
CA ASP A 125 21.68 7.97 -4.52
C ASP A 125 22.57 8.27 -3.31
N MET A 126 22.95 9.53 -3.14
CA MET A 126 23.80 10.01 -2.05
C MET A 126 23.07 11.03 -1.18
N GLU A 127 23.46 11.10 0.08
CA GLU A 127 23.03 12.09 1.07
C GLU A 127 24.26 12.80 1.64
N THR A 128 24.23 14.15 1.70
CA THR A 128 25.31 14.96 2.23
C THR A 128 24.87 15.67 3.50
N ARG A 129 25.67 15.55 4.57
CA ARG A 129 25.51 16.29 5.82
C ARG A 129 26.86 16.94 6.19
N GLY A 130 26.89 18.28 6.19
CA GLY A 130 28.16 19.01 6.29
C GLY A 130 29.11 18.61 5.16
N ASP A 131 30.34 18.22 5.50
CA ASP A 131 31.37 17.81 4.53
C ASP A 131 31.36 16.29 4.23
N VAL A 132 30.45 15.54 4.81
CA VAL A 132 30.38 14.07 4.63
C VAL A 132 29.27 13.72 3.66
N THR A 133 29.61 12.91 2.64
CA THR A 133 28.67 12.35 1.68
C THR A 133 28.67 10.83 1.78
N LEU A 134 27.50 10.24 1.99
CA LEU A 134 27.28 8.79 2.14
C LEU A 134 26.12 8.32 1.28
N PRO A 135 26.00 7.01 0.99
CA PRO A 135 24.81 6.45 0.35
C PRO A 135 23.53 6.86 1.07
N ALA A 136 22.49 7.19 0.31
CA ALA A 136 21.20 7.51 0.88
C ALA A 136 20.61 6.28 1.60
N TYR A 137 19.84 6.52 2.68
CA TYR A 137 19.06 5.45 3.31
C TYR A 137 17.97 4.96 2.38
N ARG A 138 18.05 3.70 1.95
CA ARG A 138 17.12 3.06 1.00
C ARG A 138 16.11 2.13 1.67
N GLY A 139 15.97 2.23 2.98
CA GLY A 139 15.14 1.37 3.80
C GLY A 139 15.92 0.23 4.44
N ASP A 140 15.38 -0.32 5.50
CA ASP A 140 16.04 -1.33 6.33
C ASP A 140 16.41 -2.61 5.56
N ILE A 141 15.75 -2.88 4.45
CA ILE A 141 16.08 -4.01 3.59
C ILE A 141 17.43 -3.86 2.86
N ALA A 142 17.91 -2.63 2.68
CA ALA A 142 19.15 -2.35 1.96
C ALA A 142 20.29 -1.92 2.89
N ASN A 143 20.06 -0.92 3.76
CA ASN A 143 21.08 -0.34 4.63
C ASN A 143 20.48 0.24 5.92
N GLY A 144 21.33 0.71 6.83
CA GLY A 144 20.88 1.32 8.08
C GLY A 144 20.63 2.83 7.97
N TYR A 145 19.85 3.37 8.90
CA TYR A 145 19.47 4.77 8.93
C TYR A 145 20.58 5.71 9.45
N ASP A 146 21.42 5.23 10.39
CA ASP A 146 22.44 6.06 10.98
C ASP A 146 23.40 6.62 9.93
N PHE A 147 23.74 7.90 10.05
CA PHE A 147 24.60 8.58 9.08
C PHE A 147 26.09 8.28 9.36
N THR A 148 26.47 7.01 9.20
CA THR A 148 27.84 6.50 9.30
C THR A 148 28.16 5.63 8.09
N ALA A 149 29.43 5.56 7.69
CA ALA A 149 29.84 4.74 6.55
C ALA A 149 29.42 3.27 6.71
N VAL A 150 29.58 2.70 7.89
CA VAL A 150 29.20 1.30 8.18
C VAL A 150 27.70 1.09 8.04
N SER A 151 26.87 1.97 8.62
CA SER A 151 25.41 1.83 8.57
C SER A 151 24.86 2.06 7.17
N ARG A 152 25.43 2.99 6.40
CA ARG A 152 24.97 3.33 5.05
C ARG A 152 25.47 2.42 3.95
N THR A 153 26.46 1.57 4.21
CA THR A 153 26.88 0.53 3.27
C THR A 153 25.76 -0.51 3.12
N PRO A 154 25.29 -0.80 1.89
CA PRO A 154 24.30 -1.83 1.68
C PRO A 154 24.80 -3.21 2.13
N ASP A 155 23.91 -3.98 2.77
CA ASP A 155 24.21 -5.30 3.32
C ASP A 155 23.17 -6.33 2.82
N PRO A 156 23.60 -7.32 1.98
CA PRO A 156 22.68 -8.34 1.44
C PRO A 156 21.97 -9.19 2.50
N GLN A 157 22.54 -9.36 3.69
CA GLN A 157 21.91 -10.12 4.79
C GLN A 157 20.61 -9.49 5.27
N ARG A 158 20.42 -8.19 5.01
CA ARG A 158 19.17 -7.49 5.32
C ARG A 158 17.98 -7.98 4.50
N LEU A 159 18.19 -8.57 3.32
CA LEU A 159 17.15 -9.21 2.52
C LEU A 159 16.54 -10.41 3.28
N LEU A 160 17.37 -11.26 3.89
CA LEU A 160 16.90 -12.36 4.74
C LEU A 160 16.20 -11.85 6.00
N LYS A 161 16.76 -10.83 6.62
CA LYS A 161 16.13 -10.21 7.79
C LYS A 161 14.76 -9.62 7.45
N ALA A 162 14.60 -8.98 6.28
CA ALA A 162 13.31 -8.48 5.80
C ALA A 162 12.32 -9.62 5.60
N TYR A 163 12.74 -10.72 5.00
CA TYR A 163 11.90 -11.93 4.86
C TYR A 163 11.42 -12.46 6.21
N HIS A 164 12.32 -12.68 7.18
CA HIS A 164 11.94 -13.21 8.50
C HIS A 164 11.04 -12.24 9.27
N THR A 165 11.29 -10.93 9.17
CA THR A 165 10.43 -9.91 9.77
C THR A 165 9.05 -9.90 9.12
N SER A 166 8.98 -10.02 7.80
CA SER A 166 7.71 -10.13 7.06
C SER A 166 6.93 -11.37 7.46
N ALA A 167 7.59 -12.52 7.59
CA ALA A 167 6.98 -13.78 8.01
C ALA A 167 6.37 -13.68 9.42
N SER A 168 7.10 -13.12 10.38
CA SER A 168 6.59 -12.86 11.73
C SER A 168 5.40 -11.91 11.74
N THR A 169 5.47 -10.83 10.97
CA THR A 169 4.40 -9.83 10.85
C THR A 169 3.15 -10.44 10.25
N LEU A 170 3.26 -11.20 9.16
CA LEU A 170 2.14 -11.90 8.53
C LEU A 170 1.50 -12.93 9.46
N ASN A 171 2.30 -13.69 10.19
CA ASN A 171 1.79 -14.65 11.17
C ASN A 171 0.93 -13.94 12.24
N LEU A 172 1.40 -12.80 12.76
CA LEU A 172 0.65 -12.02 13.75
C LEU A 172 -0.62 -11.39 13.16
N ILE A 173 -0.57 -10.87 11.93
CA ILE A 173 -1.74 -10.37 11.21
C ILE A 173 -2.80 -11.49 11.08
N ARG A 174 -2.40 -12.69 10.63
CA ARG A 174 -3.32 -13.82 10.51
C ARG A 174 -3.91 -14.22 11.86
N ALA A 175 -3.12 -14.18 12.94
CA ALA A 175 -3.63 -14.43 14.29
C ALA A 175 -4.69 -13.39 14.68
N PHE A 176 -4.49 -12.11 14.41
CA PHE A 176 -5.46 -11.06 14.70
C PHE A 176 -6.74 -11.19 13.85
N THR A 177 -6.61 -11.45 12.57
CA THR A 177 -7.74 -11.47 11.63
C THR A 177 -8.55 -12.76 11.66
N GLN A 178 -7.98 -13.86 12.19
CA GLN A 178 -8.63 -15.17 12.33
C GLN A 178 -8.95 -15.53 13.79
N GLY A 179 -8.30 -14.88 14.76
CA GLY A 179 -8.38 -15.20 16.19
C GLY A 179 -9.40 -14.40 16.98
N GLY A 180 -10.30 -13.64 16.31
CA GLY A 180 -11.38 -12.89 16.97
C GLY A 180 -11.03 -11.44 17.34
N PHE A 181 -9.78 -10.98 17.22
CA PHE A 181 -9.44 -9.57 17.44
C PHE A 181 -10.14 -8.64 16.43
N ALA A 182 -10.33 -9.10 15.19
CA ALA A 182 -11.01 -8.37 14.13
C ALA A 182 -12.54 -8.54 14.15
N ASP A 183 -13.11 -9.17 15.17
CA ASP A 183 -14.56 -9.38 15.32
C ASP A 183 -15.29 -8.03 15.39
N LEU A 184 -16.29 -7.83 14.54
CA LEU A 184 -17.09 -6.60 14.53
C LEU A 184 -17.85 -6.35 15.85
N ARG A 185 -18.06 -7.38 16.68
CA ARG A 185 -18.63 -7.23 18.02
C ARG A 185 -17.70 -6.53 19.01
N GLU A 186 -16.39 -6.54 18.70
CA GLU A 186 -15.37 -5.85 19.51
C GLU A 186 -15.09 -4.41 19.04
N VAL A 187 -15.90 -3.90 18.10
CA VAL A 187 -15.70 -2.57 17.48
C VAL A 187 -15.59 -1.44 18.52
N HIS A 188 -16.34 -1.50 19.63
CA HIS A 188 -16.23 -0.56 20.74
C HIS A 188 -14.91 -0.70 21.52
N SER A 189 -14.36 -1.91 21.62
CA SER A 189 -13.11 -2.15 22.36
C SER A 189 -11.91 -1.50 21.66
N TRP A 190 -12.02 -1.28 20.35
CA TRP A 190 -10.95 -0.68 19.55
C TRP A 190 -10.73 0.81 19.87
N ASN A 191 -11.69 1.48 20.51
CA ASN A 191 -11.63 2.92 20.79
C ASN A 191 -11.16 3.27 22.22
N LYS A 192 -10.83 2.27 23.03
CA LYS A 192 -10.38 2.51 24.40
C LYS A 192 -9.07 3.31 24.40
N GLY A 193 -9.13 4.54 24.90
CA GLY A 193 -7.98 5.44 25.05
C GLY A 193 -8.04 6.76 24.28
N PHE A 194 -9.07 7.01 23.46
CA PHE A 194 -9.15 8.19 22.58
C PHE A 194 -10.43 9.03 22.79
N ALA A 195 -10.93 9.13 24.00
CA ALA A 195 -12.32 9.53 24.32
C ALA A 195 -12.77 10.97 23.97
N GLU A 196 -11.88 11.93 23.71
CA GLU A 196 -12.26 13.35 23.66
C GLU A 196 -12.27 14.03 22.28
N ASN A 197 -11.92 13.32 21.19
CA ASN A 197 -11.83 13.92 19.86
C ASN A 197 -13.14 13.78 19.05
N PRO A 198 -13.55 14.79 18.22
CA PRO A 198 -14.76 14.73 17.41
C PRO A 198 -14.85 13.52 16.47
N ALA A 199 -13.75 13.09 15.85
CA ALA A 199 -13.74 11.92 14.97
C ALA A 199 -14.01 10.64 15.78
N ASN A 200 -13.48 10.52 16.99
CA ASN A 200 -13.79 9.41 17.89
C ASN A 200 -15.24 9.41 18.34
N GLN A 201 -15.81 10.57 18.61
CA GLN A 201 -17.23 10.67 18.99
C GLN A 201 -18.14 10.24 17.81
N ARG A 202 -17.76 10.56 16.56
CA ARG A 202 -18.46 10.05 15.37
C ARG A 202 -18.33 8.53 15.28
N TYR A 203 -17.12 8.01 15.48
CA TYR A 203 -16.86 6.58 15.47
C TYR A 203 -17.66 5.83 16.55
N GLU A 204 -17.72 6.34 17.77
CA GLU A 204 -18.50 5.73 18.87
C GLU A 204 -20.01 5.68 18.57
N ARG A 205 -20.56 6.72 17.98
CA ARG A 205 -21.97 6.68 17.53
C ARG A 205 -22.20 5.59 16.49
N LEU A 206 -21.31 5.49 15.50
CA LEU A 206 -21.33 4.46 14.47
C LEU A 206 -21.21 3.05 15.06
N ALA A 207 -20.25 2.86 15.97
CA ALA A 207 -20.04 1.59 16.66
C ALA A 207 -21.28 1.17 17.46
N ALA A 208 -21.95 2.12 18.11
CA ALA A 208 -23.21 1.85 18.82
C ALA A 208 -24.38 1.45 17.89
N GLU A 209 -24.43 1.97 16.68
CA GLU A 209 -25.42 1.58 15.68
C GLU A 209 -25.14 0.18 15.13
N ILE A 210 -23.87 -0.14 14.85
CA ILE A 210 -23.44 -1.46 14.41
C ILE A 210 -23.75 -2.51 15.48
N ASP A 211 -23.42 -2.23 16.74
CA ASP A 211 -23.72 -3.14 17.86
C ASP A 211 -25.23 -3.43 17.99
N ARG A 212 -26.08 -2.40 17.83
CA ARG A 212 -27.54 -2.58 17.82
C ARG A 212 -28.01 -3.44 16.65
N ALA A 213 -27.43 -3.23 15.46
CA ALA A 213 -27.77 -4.02 14.27
C ALA A 213 -27.36 -5.49 14.44
N ILE A 214 -26.16 -5.76 14.96
CA ILE A 214 -25.69 -7.12 15.24
C ILE A 214 -26.61 -7.81 16.26
N LYS A 215 -26.92 -7.17 17.39
CA LYS A 215 -27.83 -7.72 18.42
C LYS A 215 -29.22 -8.01 17.87
N PHE A 216 -29.73 -7.15 16.99
CA PHE A 216 -31.02 -7.39 16.32
C PHE A 216 -30.97 -8.64 15.46
N MET A 217 -29.94 -8.81 14.65
CA MET A 217 -29.79 -9.97 13.77
C MET A 217 -29.55 -11.27 14.55
N GLU A 218 -28.75 -11.23 15.63
CA GLU A 218 -28.60 -12.36 16.56
C GLU A 218 -29.95 -12.79 17.16
N ALA A 219 -30.75 -11.82 17.61
CA ALA A 219 -32.07 -12.09 18.13
C ALA A 219 -33.03 -12.66 17.05
N ALA A 220 -32.79 -12.33 15.79
CA ALA A 220 -33.51 -12.90 14.64
C ALA A 220 -33.01 -14.28 14.20
N GLY A 221 -31.98 -14.83 14.87
CA GLY A 221 -31.46 -16.19 14.63
C GLY A 221 -30.38 -16.27 13.54
N ALA A 222 -29.74 -15.15 13.16
CA ALA A 222 -28.63 -15.17 12.24
C ALA A 222 -27.36 -15.74 12.92
N ASP A 223 -26.60 -16.58 12.19
CA ASP A 223 -25.31 -17.08 12.62
C ASP A 223 -24.20 -16.14 12.13
N PHE A 224 -23.29 -15.73 13.04
CA PHE A 224 -22.25 -14.75 12.79
C PHE A 224 -20.82 -15.29 12.92
N ASP A 225 -20.61 -16.57 12.83
CA ASP A 225 -19.25 -17.12 12.88
C ASP A 225 -18.36 -16.52 11.77
N GLU A 226 -18.92 -16.09 10.64
CA GLU A 226 -18.21 -15.39 9.57
C GLU A 226 -17.75 -13.98 9.96
N LEU A 227 -18.44 -13.29 10.90
CA LEU A 227 -18.02 -11.95 11.37
C LEU A 227 -16.78 -11.98 12.28
N LYS A 228 -16.39 -13.16 12.75
CA LYS A 228 -15.16 -13.36 13.55
C LYS A 228 -13.90 -13.32 12.71
N ARG A 229 -14.03 -13.48 11.40
CA ARG A 229 -12.90 -13.57 10.47
C ARG A 229 -12.96 -12.44 9.47
N VAL A 230 -11.83 -11.80 9.27
CA VAL A 230 -11.70 -10.69 8.32
C VAL A 230 -10.65 -11.02 7.28
N GLU A 231 -11.00 -10.88 6.02
CA GLU A 231 -10.01 -10.91 4.94
C GLU A 231 -9.10 -9.68 5.08
N PHE A 232 -7.80 -9.92 5.14
CA PHE A 232 -6.79 -8.88 5.23
C PHE A 232 -5.60 -9.26 4.35
N TYR A 233 -5.26 -8.40 3.43
CA TYR A 233 -4.17 -8.60 2.48
C TYR A 233 -3.00 -7.69 2.80
N THR A 234 -1.84 -7.98 2.24
CA THR A 234 -0.65 -7.14 2.37
C THR A 234 -0.06 -6.83 1.01
N GLY A 235 0.61 -5.68 0.92
CA GLY A 235 1.30 -5.27 -0.28
C GLY A 235 2.45 -4.32 0.02
N HIS A 236 3.41 -4.26 -0.90
CA HIS A 236 4.56 -3.35 -0.85
C HIS A 236 5.04 -2.96 -2.23
N GLU A 237 5.90 -1.93 -2.30
CA GLU A 237 6.60 -1.57 -3.52
C GLU A 237 7.63 -2.66 -3.85
N GLY A 238 7.45 -3.33 -4.98
CA GLY A 238 8.40 -4.34 -5.45
C GLY A 238 9.64 -3.67 -6.03
N LEU A 239 10.45 -3.06 -5.17
CA LEU A 239 11.57 -2.21 -5.57
C LEU A 239 12.86 -2.98 -5.83
N LEU A 240 13.22 -3.90 -4.91
CA LEU A 240 14.49 -4.63 -4.97
C LEU A 240 14.31 -5.99 -5.64
N MET A 241 14.82 -6.10 -6.88
CA MET A 241 14.67 -7.33 -7.67
C MET A 241 15.40 -8.52 -7.04
N ASP A 242 16.48 -8.28 -6.29
CA ASP A 242 17.22 -9.29 -5.54
C ASP A 242 16.41 -9.85 -4.35
N TYR A 243 15.30 -9.22 -3.96
CA TYR A 243 14.34 -9.72 -3.00
C TYR A 243 13.10 -10.35 -3.67
N GLU A 244 12.56 -9.67 -4.68
CA GLU A 244 11.30 -10.09 -5.32
C GLU A 244 11.46 -11.37 -6.15
N ARG A 245 12.53 -11.43 -6.94
CA ARG A 245 12.76 -12.56 -7.84
C ARG A 245 12.98 -13.89 -7.11
N PRO A 246 13.82 -13.99 -6.07
CA PRO A 246 14.00 -15.23 -5.31
C PRO A 246 12.72 -15.71 -4.62
N LEU A 247 11.79 -14.82 -4.28
CA LEU A 247 10.50 -15.15 -3.68
C LEU A 247 9.40 -15.45 -4.72
N THR A 248 9.72 -15.45 -6.00
CA THR A 248 8.77 -15.86 -7.05
C THR A 248 8.76 -17.40 -7.17
N ARG A 249 7.55 -17.94 -7.17
CA ARG A 249 7.31 -19.41 -7.24
C ARG A 249 6.42 -19.75 -8.42
N ILE A 250 6.68 -20.89 -9.03
CA ILE A 250 5.76 -21.49 -10.00
C ILE A 250 4.71 -22.28 -9.22
N ASP A 251 3.44 -21.89 -9.33
CA ASP A 251 2.35 -22.65 -8.71
C ASP A 251 2.23 -24.01 -9.35
N SER A 252 2.29 -25.07 -8.53
CA SER A 252 2.30 -26.46 -8.99
C SER A 252 1.00 -26.90 -9.67
N ARG A 253 -0.12 -26.22 -9.40
CA ARG A 253 -1.44 -26.52 -9.95
C ARG A 253 -1.61 -25.93 -11.36
N THR A 254 -1.13 -24.71 -11.56
CA THR A 254 -1.36 -23.94 -12.79
C THR A 254 -0.15 -23.82 -13.69
N GLY A 255 1.06 -24.02 -13.15
CA GLY A 255 2.32 -23.77 -13.86
C GLY A 255 2.64 -22.29 -14.08
N THR A 256 1.91 -21.37 -13.41
CA THR A 256 2.09 -19.94 -13.55
C THR A 256 2.95 -19.35 -12.42
N PRO A 257 3.74 -18.29 -12.67
CA PRO A 257 4.58 -17.66 -11.67
C PRO A 257 3.80 -16.69 -10.80
N TYR A 258 3.97 -16.81 -9.48
CA TYR A 258 3.48 -15.86 -8.49
C TYR A 258 4.65 -15.30 -7.70
N ASN A 259 4.72 -13.99 -7.54
CA ASN A 259 5.51 -13.40 -6.49
C ASN A 259 4.84 -13.71 -5.15
N THR A 260 5.54 -14.39 -4.26
CA THR A 260 5.02 -14.82 -2.96
C THR A 260 5.54 -13.98 -1.79
N SER A 261 6.15 -12.83 -2.08
CA SER A 261 6.59 -11.86 -1.06
C SER A 261 5.40 -11.10 -0.44
N ALA A 262 4.32 -10.89 -1.20
CA ALA A 262 3.06 -10.30 -0.74
C ALA A 262 1.90 -10.67 -1.67
N HIS A 263 0.66 -10.35 -1.25
CA HIS A 263 -0.54 -10.55 -2.08
C HIS A 263 -0.57 -9.57 -3.27
N PHE A 264 -0.14 -8.33 -3.03
CA PHE A 264 -0.14 -7.23 -3.98
C PHE A 264 1.22 -6.54 -3.99
N VAL A 265 1.76 -6.31 -5.18
CA VAL A 265 3.01 -5.58 -5.38
C VAL A 265 2.78 -4.42 -6.34
N TRP A 266 3.48 -3.29 -6.13
CA TRP A 266 3.34 -2.18 -7.06
C TRP A 266 4.69 -1.66 -7.56
N ILE A 267 4.64 -1.09 -8.75
CA ILE A 267 5.75 -0.39 -9.40
C ILE A 267 5.66 1.09 -9.00
N GLY A 268 6.75 1.64 -8.49
CA GLY A 268 6.86 3.05 -8.13
C GLY A 268 6.94 3.97 -9.35
N GLU A 269 6.69 5.27 -9.13
CA GLU A 269 6.79 6.30 -10.19
C GLU A 269 8.17 6.34 -10.86
N ARG A 270 9.24 6.05 -10.11
CA ARG A 270 10.63 6.11 -10.60
C ARG A 270 11.08 4.85 -11.33
N THR A 271 10.31 3.77 -11.26
CA THR A 271 10.68 2.44 -11.77
C THR A 271 9.72 1.91 -12.83
N ARG A 272 8.75 2.73 -13.30
CA ARG A 272 7.73 2.35 -14.28
C ARG A 272 8.13 2.57 -15.76
N ASP A 273 9.41 2.68 -16.06
CA ASP A 273 9.86 2.79 -17.46
C ASP A 273 9.42 1.55 -18.25
N LEU A 274 8.79 1.78 -19.40
CA LEU A 274 8.21 0.70 -20.22
C LEU A 274 9.22 -0.38 -20.63
N ASP A 275 10.46 0.03 -20.90
CA ASP A 275 11.55 -0.87 -21.27
C ASP A 275 12.47 -1.19 -20.08
N GLY A 276 12.02 -0.91 -18.86
CA GLY A 276 12.75 -1.13 -17.63
C GLY A 276 12.51 -2.51 -17.02
N ALA A 277 13.47 -2.94 -16.22
CA ALA A 277 13.48 -4.24 -15.55
C ALA A 277 12.23 -4.50 -14.70
N HIS A 278 11.71 -3.49 -13.98
CA HIS A 278 10.53 -3.66 -13.13
C HIS A 278 9.28 -3.99 -13.97
N VAL A 279 9.01 -3.20 -15.02
CA VAL A 279 7.84 -3.44 -15.87
C VAL A 279 7.92 -4.79 -16.57
N ASP A 280 9.10 -5.21 -17.03
CA ASP A 280 9.30 -6.53 -17.61
C ASP A 280 9.02 -7.65 -16.61
N TYR A 281 9.64 -7.59 -15.42
CA TYR A 281 9.44 -8.62 -14.40
C TYR A 281 7.97 -8.72 -13.97
N PHE A 282 7.32 -7.57 -13.68
CA PHE A 282 5.93 -7.54 -13.22
C PHE A 282 4.93 -8.01 -14.30
N SER A 283 5.27 -7.86 -15.59
CA SER A 283 4.44 -8.40 -16.67
C SER A 283 4.39 -9.93 -16.69
N ARG A 284 5.36 -10.60 -16.07
CA ARG A 284 5.55 -12.06 -16.10
C ARG A 284 4.96 -12.79 -14.91
N ILE A 285 4.61 -12.11 -13.83
CA ILE A 285 3.98 -12.71 -12.64
C ILE A 285 2.47 -12.60 -12.70
N ARG A 286 1.77 -13.47 -11.98
CA ARG A 286 0.29 -13.57 -11.99
C ARG A 286 -0.41 -12.67 -10.96
N ASN A 287 0.32 -12.12 -10.02
CA ASN A 287 -0.21 -11.23 -8.97
C ASN A 287 -1.00 -10.05 -9.56
N PRO A 288 -2.03 -9.54 -8.88
CA PRO A 288 -2.50 -8.19 -9.13
C PRO A 288 -1.37 -7.18 -8.91
N ILE A 289 -1.26 -6.19 -9.79
CA ILE A 289 -0.14 -5.24 -9.85
C ILE A 289 -0.65 -3.83 -9.71
N GLY A 290 0.01 -3.02 -8.85
CA GLY A 290 -0.15 -1.57 -8.83
C GLY A 290 0.90 -0.85 -9.69
N VAL A 291 0.54 0.32 -10.24
CA VAL A 291 1.49 1.23 -10.88
C VAL A 291 1.20 2.65 -10.42
N LYS A 292 2.22 3.33 -9.89
CA LYS A 292 2.12 4.74 -9.50
C LYS A 292 2.12 5.65 -10.74
N LEU A 293 1.15 6.59 -10.80
CA LEU A 293 1.03 7.58 -11.86
C LEU A 293 1.07 9.00 -11.28
N GLY A 294 2.10 9.75 -11.63
CA GLY A 294 2.25 11.16 -11.25
C GLY A 294 1.60 12.13 -12.25
N PRO A 295 1.61 13.44 -11.96
CA PRO A 295 0.91 14.46 -12.75
C PRO A 295 1.52 14.70 -14.16
N THR A 296 2.67 14.14 -14.44
CA THR A 296 3.33 14.21 -15.76
C THR A 296 3.09 12.98 -16.62
N THR A 297 2.28 12.03 -16.17
CA THR A 297 1.94 10.84 -16.93
C THR A 297 1.02 11.22 -18.10
N SER A 298 1.42 10.86 -19.33
CA SER A 298 0.56 11.05 -20.50
C SER A 298 -0.45 9.90 -20.65
N PRO A 299 -1.59 10.14 -21.34
CA PRO A 299 -2.52 9.09 -21.73
C PRO A 299 -1.83 7.94 -22.46
N ASP A 300 -0.95 8.22 -23.44
CA ASP A 300 -0.21 7.20 -24.19
C ASP A 300 0.64 6.32 -23.28
N THR A 301 1.29 6.91 -22.27
CA THR A 301 2.06 6.14 -21.28
C THR A 301 1.16 5.21 -20.47
N ALA A 302 -0.02 5.69 -20.05
CA ALA A 302 -0.98 4.86 -19.31
C ALA A 302 -1.49 3.68 -20.15
N LEU A 303 -1.81 3.92 -21.42
CA LEU A 303 -2.23 2.87 -22.35
C LEU A 303 -1.11 1.85 -22.62
N ALA A 304 0.13 2.31 -22.85
CA ALA A 304 1.26 1.42 -23.05
C ALA A 304 1.58 0.56 -21.81
N LEU A 305 1.40 1.10 -20.60
CA LEU A 305 1.51 0.32 -19.36
C LEU A 305 0.42 -0.76 -19.26
N ILE A 306 -0.82 -0.45 -19.67
CA ILE A 306 -1.90 -1.45 -19.73
C ILE A 306 -1.54 -2.54 -20.74
N ASP A 307 -1.10 -2.19 -21.93
CA ASP A 307 -0.74 -3.16 -22.98
C ASP A 307 0.39 -4.10 -22.54
N LYS A 308 1.32 -3.60 -21.75
CA LYS A 308 2.47 -4.38 -21.27
C LYS A 308 2.17 -5.23 -20.02
N LEU A 309 1.41 -4.70 -19.07
CA LEU A 309 1.16 -5.34 -17.76
C LEU A 309 -0.14 -6.15 -17.71
N ASP A 310 -1.10 -5.81 -18.55
CA ASP A 310 -2.42 -6.45 -18.63
C ASP A 310 -2.90 -6.56 -20.09
N PRO A 311 -2.15 -7.26 -20.95
CA PRO A 311 -2.50 -7.40 -22.38
C PRO A 311 -3.85 -8.10 -22.60
N GLU A 312 -4.25 -8.97 -21.66
CA GLU A 312 -5.50 -9.72 -21.73
C GLU A 312 -6.70 -8.94 -21.14
N ARG A 313 -6.46 -7.75 -20.58
CA ARG A 313 -7.49 -6.92 -19.91
C ARG A 313 -8.25 -7.69 -18.82
N GLU A 314 -7.50 -8.43 -18.01
CA GLU A 314 -8.05 -9.28 -16.97
C GLU A 314 -8.58 -8.43 -15.79
N PRO A 315 -9.85 -8.57 -15.41
CA PRO A 315 -10.40 -7.82 -14.27
C PRO A 315 -9.60 -8.05 -12.98
N GLY A 316 -9.27 -6.95 -12.28
CA GLY A 316 -8.50 -6.99 -11.03
C GLY A 316 -6.98 -7.18 -11.19
N ARG A 317 -6.48 -7.34 -12.42
CA ARG A 317 -5.05 -7.51 -12.68
C ARG A 317 -4.27 -6.23 -12.44
N LEU A 318 -4.71 -5.11 -13.01
CA LEU A 318 -3.99 -3.83 -12.97
C LEU A 318 -4.70 -2.80 -12.12
N THR A 319 -3.93 -2.12 -11.28
CA THR A 319 -4.36 -0.98 -10.46
C THR A 319 -3.49 0.22 -10.76
N PHE A 320 -4.08 1.32 -11.20
CA PHE A 320 -3.41 2.61 -11.27
C PHE A 320 -3.55 3.36 -9.95
N ILE A 321 -2.41 3.73 -9.36
CA ILE A 321 -2.34 4.46 -8.10
C ILE A 321 -1.90 5.89 -8.42
N THR A 322 -2.85 6.81 -8.51
CA THR A 322 -2.59 8.21 -8.87
C THR A 322 -2.01 8.97 -7.68
N ARG A 323 -1.02 9.83 -7.95
CA ARG A 323 -0.37 10.69 -6.95
C ARG A 323 -0.10 12.07 -7.55
N MET A 324 -1.17 12.81 -7.79
CA MET A 324 -1.14 14.02 -8.60
C MET A 324 -0.77 15.28 -7.80
N GLY A 325 -1.14 15.34 -6.53
CA GLY A 325 -1.15 16.53 -5.69
C GLY A 325 -2.46 17.32 -5.81
N ALA A 326 -2.91 17.90 -4.70
CA ALA A 326 -4.18 18.62 -4.60
C ALA A 326 -4.36 19.69 -5.70
N GLY A 327 -3.32 20.49 -5.94
CA GLY A 327 -3.35 21.56 -6.95
C GLY A 327 -3.33 21.09 -8.40
N LYS A 328 -3.21 19.80 -8.70
CA LYS A 328 -3.06 19.30 -10.08
C LYS A 328 -4.07 18.22 -10.46
N ILE A 329 -4.66 17.53 -9.49
CA ILE A 329 -5.45 16.32 -9.76
C ILE A 329 -6.62 16.58 -10.70
N ARG A 330 -7.30 17.72 -10.56
CA ARG A 330 -8.49 18.11 -11.34
C ARG A 330 -8.19 18.33 -12.82
N ASP A 331 -6.94 18.69 -13.13
CA ASP A 331 -6.49 18.93 -14.53
C ASP A 331 -5.76 17.70 -15.09
N ALA A 332 -4.96 17.01 -14.27
CA ALA A 332 -4.09 15.93 -14.74
C ALA A 332 -4.78 14.57 -14.84
N LEU A 333 -5.79 14.29 -13.98
CA LEU A 333 -6.43 12.99 -13.96
C LEU A 333 -7.48 12.78 -15.06
N PRO A 334 -8.37 13.73 -15.38
CA PRO A 334 -9.44 13.50 -16.36
C PRO A 334 -8.96 12.99 -17.72
N PRO A 335 -7.91 13.55 -18.36
CA PRO A 335 -7.42 13.04 -19.65
C PRO A 335 -6.96 11.57 -19.60
N LEU A 336 -6.40 11.12 -18.47
CA LEU A 336 -6.02 9.73 -18.28
C LEU A 336 -7.25 8.83 -18.19
N LEU A 337 -8.27 9.26 -17.43
CA LEU A 337 -9.52 8.51 -17.27
C LEU A 337 -10.26 8.36 -18.61
N GLU A 338 -10.35 9.45 -19.40
CA GLU A 338 -10.98 9.46 -20.72
C GLU A 338 -10.29 8.49 -21.67
N ALA A 339 -8.96 8.62 -21.82
CA ALA A 339 -8.21 7.76 -22.74
C ALA A 339 -8.31 6.28 -22.36
N VAL A 340 -8.22 5.94 -21.08
CA VAL A 340 -8.34 4.55 -20.60
C VAL A 340 -9.77 4.04 -20.78
N LYS A 341 -10.79 4.85 -20.49
CA LYS A 341 -12.20 4.53 -20.74
C LYS A 341 -12.46 4.24 -22.23
N ASP A 342 -11.98 5.09 -23.11
CA ASP A 342 -12.14 4.97 -24.57
C ASP A 342 -11.44 3.73 -25.13
N SER A 343 -10.32 3.30 -24.51
CA SER A 343 -9.64 2.04 -24.87
C SER A 343 -10.40 0.78 -24.50
N GLY A 344 -11.44 0.90 -23.68
CA GLY A 344 -12.22 -0.24 -23.15
C GLY A 344 -11.54 -0.99 -21.99
N ALA A 345 -10.31 -0.61 -21.60
CA ALA A 345 -9.64 -1.19 -20.44
C ALA A 345 -10.29 -0.75 -19.12
N LYS A 346 -10.24 -1.62 -18.11
CA LYS A 346 -10.89 -1.40 -16.82
C LYS A 346 -9.93 -1.65 -15.65
N PRO A 347 -8.80 -0.93 -15.59
CA PRO A 347 -7.94 -1.00 -14.41
C PRO A 347 -8.69 -0.46 -13.19
N LEU A 348 -8.31 -0.93 -12.01
CA LEU A 348 -8.74 -0.31 -10.76
C LEU A 348 -8.04 1.04 -10.60
N TRP A 349 -8.79 2.09 -10.28
CA TRP A 349 -8.26 3.42 -9.98
C TRP A 349 -8.24 3.67 -8.47
N VAL A 350 -7.08 4.08 -7.97
CA VAL A 350 -6.82 4.34 -6.55
C VAL A 350 -6.08 5.66 -6.42
N THR A 351 -6.43 6.51 -5.44
CA THR A 351 -5.65 7.72 -5.18
C THR A 351 -4.67 7.54 -4.03
N ASP A 352 -3.47 8.05 -4.21
CA ASP A 352 -2.44 8.23 -3.20
C ASP A 352 -2.27 9.74 -2.93
N PRO A 353 -3.01 10.30 -1.99
CA PRO A 353 -2.98 11.74 -1.72
C PRO A 353 -1.77 12.14 -0.86
N MET A 354 -0.85 11.21 -0.60
CA MET A 354 0.30 11.46 0.25
C MET A 354 1.51 11.97 -0.54
N HIS A 355 1.87 11.26 -1.63
CA HIS A 355 3.14 11.51 -2.32
C HIS A 355 3.15 12.73 -3.27
N GLY A 356 1.99 13.32 -3.57
CA GLY A 356 1.85 14.57 -4.31
C GLY A 356 1.89 15.84 -3.45
N ASN A 357 1.70 15.70 -2.12
CA ASN A 357 1.46 16.81 -1.18
C ASN A 357 2.57 16.96 -0.11
N GLY A 358 3.75 16.41 -0.35
CA GLY A 358 4.89 16.57 0.55
C GLY A 358 5.47 17.99 0.49
N ILE A 359 5.67 18.61 1.64
CA ILE A 359 6.34 19.90 1.82
C ILE A 359 7.46 19.77 2.85
N THR A 360 8.35 20.76 2.87
CA THR A 360 9.37 20.89 3.93
C THR A 360 9.14 22.20 4.65
N THR A 361 9.07 22.18 5.98
CA THR A 361 8.95 23.40 6.80
C THR A 361 10.24 24.21 6.81
N PRO A 362 10.19 25.49 7.19
CA PRO A 362 11.41 26.29 7.41
C PRO A 362 12.36 25.68 8.46
N THR A 363 11.84 24.88 9.38
CA THR A 363 12.62 24.16 10.40
C THR A 363 13.24 22.88 9.89
N GLY A 364 13.02 22.52 8.62
CA GLY A 364 13.62 21.35 7.97
C GLY A 364 12.84 20.03 8.11
N TYR A 365 11.69 20.03 8.79
CA TYR A 365 10.83 18.86 8.86
C TYR A 365 10.08 18.65 7.55
N LYS A 366 10.10 17.45 7.03
CA LYS A 366 9.16 17.03 5.99
C LYS A 366 7.78 16.87 6.61
N THR A 367 6.76 17.37 5.94
CA THR A 367 5.39 17.24 6.41
C THR A 367 4.40 17.23 5.24
N ARG A 368 3.12 17.10 5.54
CA ARG A 368 1.99 17.27 4.62
C ARG A 368 0.91 18.06 5.34
N ARG A 369 0.21 18.93 4.61
CA ARG A 369 -1.01 19.54 5.13
C ARG A 369 -2.16 18.55 4.98
N PHE A 370 -2.84 18.22 6.04
CA PHE A 370 -3.97 17.30 6.01
C PHE A 370 -5.09 17.79 5.07
N ASP A 371 -5.30 19.10 5.01
CA ASP A 371 -6.26 19.70 4.07
C ASP A 371 -5.90 19.44 2.60
N ASP A 372 -4.61 19.43 2.23
CA ASP A 372 -4.18 19.09 0.87
C ASP A 372 -4.41 17.61 0.57
N VAL A 373 -4.20 16.72 1.57
CA VAL A 373 -4.52 15.30 1.44
C VAL A 373 -6.00 15.10 1.16
N ILE A 374 -6.85 15.78 1.91
CA ILE A 374 -8.31 15.77 1.74
C ILE A 374 -8.73 16.33 0.38
N ASP A 375 -8.14 17.45 -0.05
CA ASP A 375 -8.49 18.10 -1.31
C ASP A 375 -8.10 17.24 -2.52
N GLU A 376 -6.97 16.53 -2.47
CA GLU A 376 -6.62 15.56 -3.52
C GLU A 376 -7.62 14.40 -3.59
N VAL A 377 -8.09 13.89 -2.44
CA VAL A 377 -9.14 12.87 -2.42
C VAL A 377 -10.43 13.39 -3.05
N ARG A 378 -10.89 14.58 -2.69
CA ARG A 378 -12.08 15.20 -3.30
C ARG A 378 -11.91 15.36 -4.81
N GLY A 379 -10.78 15.90 -5.26
CA GLY A 379 -10.45 16.04 -6.68
C GLY A 379 -10.45 14.73 -7.44
N PHE A 380 -10.03 13.62 -6.80
CA PHE A 380 -10.11 12.28 -7.36
C PHE A 380 -11.56 11.86 -7.62
N PHE A 381 -12.44 12.01 -6.64
CA PHE A 381 -13.85 11.70 -6.80
C PHE A 381 -14.55 12.61 -7.82
N GLU A 382 -14.24 13.90 -7.84
CA GLU A 382 -14.77 14.87 -8.80
C GLU A 382 -14.38 14.50 -10.24
N ALA A 383 -13.12 14.17 -10.49
CA ALA A 383 -12.64 13.74 -11.81
C ALA A 383 -13.35 12.48 -12.30
N HIS A 384 -13.53 11.48 -11.43
CA HIS A 384 -14.25 10.26 -11.76
C HIS A 384 -15.72 10.50 -12.07
N ARG A 385 -16.42 11.36 -11.30
CA ARG A 385 -17.80 11.75 -11.59
C ARG A 385 -17.92 12.49 -12.93
N ALA A 386 -16.99 13.40 -13.24
CA ALA A 386 -17.00 14.15 -14.48
C ALA A 386 -16.84 13.26 -15.72
N VAL A 387 -15.95 12.26 -15.66
CA VAL A 387 -15.68 11.34 -16.77
C VAL A 387 -16.65 10.16 -16.80
N GLY A 388 -17.37 9.90 -15.70
CA GLY A 388 -18.26 8.73 -15.58
C GLY A 388 -17.49 7.42 -15.46
N THR A 389 -16.43 7.42 -14.65
CA THR A 389 -15.62 6.27 -14.24
C THR A 389 -15.77 6.05 -12.73
N PHE A 390 -15.09 5.05 -12.16
CA PHE A 390 -15.29 4.67 -10.78
C PHE A 390 -14.04 4.92 -9.91
N PRO A 391 -14.15 5.69 -8.78
CA PRO A 391 -13.10 5.87 -7.80
C PRO A 391 -13.02 4.63 -6.91
N GLY A 392 -12.09 3.71 -7.22
CA GLY A 392 -12.10 2.36 -6.65
C GLY A 392 -11.34 2.19 -5.35
N GLY A 393 -10.58 3.19 -4.87
CA GLY A 393 -9.85 3.05 -3.61
C GLY A 393 -8.98 4.22 -3.21
N ILE A 394 -8.39 4.09 -2.00
CA ILE A 394 -7.36 5.00 -1.47
C ILE A 394 -6.12 4.21 -1.04
N HIS A 395 -4.94 4.84 -1.18
CA HIS A 395 -3.63 4.32 -0.80
C HIS A 395 -2.91 5.36 0.05
N VAL A 396 -2.76 5.12 1.36
CA VAL A 396 -2.32 6.14 2.32
C VAL A 396 -1.16 5.67 3.19
N GLU A 397 -0.26 6.60 3.52
CA GLU A 397 0.78 6.39 4.52
C GLU A 397 0.24 6.79 5.89
N LEU A 398 0.09 5.80 6.77
CA LEU A 398 -0.47 5.97 8.10
C LEU A 398 0.24 5.10 9.15
N THR A 399 0.07 5.47 10.39
CA THR A 399 0.42 4.65 11.56
C THR A 399 -0.76 4.57 12.52
N GLY A 400 -0.75 3.58 13.39
CA GLY A 400 -1.72 3.48 14.50
C GLY A 400 -1.29 4.21 15.77
N ASP A 401 -0.19 4.95 15.70
CA ASP A 401 0.36 5.71 16.82
C ASP A 401 -0.02 7.20 16.70
N ASP A 402 0.02 7.94 17.83
CA ASP A 402 -0.32 9.36 17.88
C ASP A 402 0.89 10.22 17.51
N VAL A 403 1.40 10.04 16.29
CA VAL A 403 2.52 10.85 15.78
C VAL A 403 2.05 12.24 15.35
N THR A 404 2.97 13.20 15.36
CA THR A 404 2.73 14.59 14.94
C THR A 404 3.45 14.91 13.63
N GLU A 405 3.31 14.05 12.60
CA GLU A 405 4.11 14.14 11.37
C GLU A 405 3.42 14.95 10.25
N CYS A 406 2.07 15.05 10.26
CA CYS A 406 1.28 15.80 9.29
C CYS A 406 0.56 16.97 9.97
N LEU A 407 0.58 18.14 9.33
CA LEU A 407 -0.06 19.37 9.83
C LEU A 407 -1.57 19.29 9.70
N GLY A 408 -2.30 19.88 10.65
CA GLY A 408 -3.76 20.00 10.64
C GLY A 408 -4.48 18.80 11.25
N GLY A 409 -5.71 18.57 10.79
CA GLY A 409 -6.63 17.62 11.40
C GLY A 409 -7.31 18.18 12.64
N SER A 410 -8.20 17.39 13.26
CA SER A 410 -8.94 17.80 14.47
C SER A 410 -8.06 18.09 15.67
N GLU A 411 -6.84 17.53 15.71
CA GLU A 411 -5.84 17.81 16.74
C GLU A 411 -5.07 19.11 16.49
N GLN A 412 -5.32 19.78 15.36
CA GLN A 412 -4.71 21.09 14.97
C GLN A 412 -3.17 21.08 15.07
N ILE A 413 -2.54 19.99 14.63
CA ILE A 413 -1.08 19.89 14.61
C ILE A 413 -0.51 21.03 13.76
N ASP A 414 0.36 21.82 14.36
CA ASP A 414 1.05 22.96 13.73
C ASP A 414 2.57 22.74 13.61
N GLU A 415 3.31 23.68 13.04
CA GLU A 415 4.75 23.56 12.85
C GLU A 415 5.53 23.48 14.18
N ALA A 416 4.99 24.05 15.27
CA ALA A 416 5.65 24.01 16.58
C ALA A 416 5.51 22.65 17.24
N THR A 417 4.42 21.93 16.95
CA THR A 417 4.13 20.61 17.52
C THR A 417 4.70 19.44 16.72
N LEU A 418 5.12 19.66 15.45
CA LEU A 418 5.72 18.59 14.62
C LEU A 418 6.84 17.81 15.32
N ALA A 419 7.73 18.50 16.02
CA ALA A 419 8.87 17.90 16.71
C ALA A 419 8.52 17.06 17.93
N THR A 420 7.29 17.17 18.46
CA THR A 420 6.90 16.52 19.72
C THR A 420 6.91 15.00 19.61
N ARG A 421 6.42 14.47 18.46
CA ARG A 421 6.39 13.03 18.20
C ARG A 421 6.54 12.71 16.72
N TYR A 422 7.66 13.16 16.13
CA TYR A 422 8.02 12.85 14.75
C TYR A 422 8.88 11.58 14.72
N GLU A 423 8.31 10.45 14.33
CA GLU A 423 8.97 9.13 14.40
C GLU A 423 9.38 8.57 13.03
N SER A 424 8.87 9.13 11.93
CA SER A 424 9.18 8.62 10.59
C SER A 424 10.63 8.85 10.21
N LEU A 425 11.30 7.81 9.72
CA LEU A 425 12.64 7.90 9.16
C LEU A 425 12.65 8.35 7.69
N CYS A 426 11.50 8.44 7.05
CA CYS A 426 11.35 8.77 5.63
C CYS A 426 10.34 9.89 5.42
N ASP A 427 9.13 9.56 4.99
CA ASP A 427 8.08 10.55 4.72
C ASP A 427 7.03 10.55 5.84
N PRO A 428 6.39 11.69 6.14
CA PRO A 428 5.43 11.83 7.22
C PRO A 428 4.17 10.99 6.99
N ARG A 429 3.59 10.46 8.06
CA ARG A 429 2.41 9.59 8.06
C ARG A 429 1.25 10.26 8.75
N LEU A 430 0.03 9.93 8.35
CA LEU A 430 -1.15 10.25 9.12
C LEU A 430 -1.12 9.47 10.43
N ASN A 431 -1.47 10.12 11.53
CA ASN A 431 -1.70 9.45 12.80
C ASN A 431 -3.08 8.74 12.81
N HIS A 432 -3.39 8.05 13.92
CA HIS A 432 -4.65 7.34 14.07
C HIS A 432 -5.88 8.25 13.84
N MET A 433 -5.88 9.46 14.42
CA MET A 433 -7.02 10.37 14.35
C MET A 433 -7.23 10.94 12.94
N GLN A 434 -6.18 11.43 12.30
CA GLN A 434 -6.21 11.89 10.92
C GLN A 434 -6.66 10.78 9.97
N SER A 435 -6.28 9.52 10.25
CA SER A 435 -6.71 8.36 9.45
C SER A 435 -8.23 8.13 9.56
N LEU A 436 -8.81 8.25 10.75
CA LEU A 436 -10.27 8.14 10.94
C LEU A 436 -11.02 9.31 10.30
N GLU A 437 -10.52 10.53 10.44
CA GLU A 437 -11.09 11.71 9.78
C GLU A 437 -11.13 11.54 8.26
N LEU A 438 -10.03 11.05 7.68
CA LEU A 438 -9.95 10.74 6.26
C LEU A 438 -10.99 9.68 5.85
N ALA A 439 -11.16 8.62 6.66
CA ALA A 439 -12.15 7.58 6.36
C ALA A 439 -13.58 8.12 6.36
N PHE A 440 -13.96 8.97 7.30
CA PHE A 440 -15.28 9.62 7.30
C PHE A 440 -15.50 10.48 6.07
N LEU A 441 -14.49 11.23 5.65
CA LEU A 441 -14.56 12.08 4.49
C LEU A 441 -14.69 11.29 3.18
N VAL A 442 -13.93 10.20 3.06
CA VAL A 442 -14.06 9.27 1.92
C VAL A 442 -15.45 8.63 1.89
N ALA A 443 -16.01 8.25 3.05
CA ALA A 443 -17.36 7.72 3.14
C ALA A 443 -18.39 8.73 2.63
N GLU A 444 -18.28 10.02 3.02
CA GLU A 444 -19.13 11.10 2.51
C GLU A 444 -19.02 11.29 0.99
N GLU A 445 -17.82 11.17 0.41
CA GLU A 445 -17.66 11.23 -1.06
C GLU A 445 -18.25 10.02 -1.78
N LEU A 446 -18.22 8.85 -1.14
CA LEU A 446 -18.83 7.63 -1.66
C LEU A 446 -20.36 7.67 -1.62
N GLU A 447 -20.98 8.37 -0.69
CA GLU A 447 -22.45 8.59 -0.63
C GLU A 447 -22.99 9.51 -1.75
N LYS A 448 -22.13 10.40 -2.30
CA LYS A 448 -22.51 11.37 -3.36
C LYS A 448 -22.55 10.76 -4.77
N ARG A 449 -22.59 9.44 -4.90
CA ARG A 449 -22.60 8.71 -6.19
C ARG A 449 -23.85 8.91 -6.99
#